data_ae06eb5c7b9f8d01ecea31802c2f0d54
#
_entry.id   ae06eb5c7b9f8d01ecea31802c2f0d54
#
_cell.length_a   1.000
_cell.length_b   1.000
_cell.length_c   1.000
_cell.angle_alpha   90.00
_cell.angle_beta   90.00
_cell.angle_gamma   90.00
#
_symmetry.space_group_name_H-M   'P 1'
#
loop_
_entity.id
_entity.type
_entity.pdbx_description
1 polymer ?
#
loop_
_entity_poly.entity_id
_entity_poly.type
_entity_poly.pdbx_seq_one_letter_code
_entity_poly.pdbx_strand_id
1 'polypeptide(L)'
;MYIDYEKIGKILGFGKKFFYNKKIKQNLDYIKRNQKKVKAKLKGKTHLNIAFYVYDSAKWKCQSVYDLMTKDERFTPYIFVTKCNAPKNNFNYQTINDIKKTYDFFKSKGMNVQYAYDLENDKFIPFEKMSPKPDIIIYQHPWYVETTQGPVICSKFALTYYVPYYISDIDNPIEYDLRFHRYIYRYYVPDEIIKKNYAPNMYDKGEKLIVAGHPQLDFYLDDKTENERKYVIYAPHWTVCGDNLRYST
;
A
#
# COMPACT_ATOMS: atom_id res chain seq x y z
N MET A 1 -5.61 3.22 -17.39
CA MET A 1 -6.92 2.53 -17.47
C MET A 1 -6.86 1.29 -16.59
N TYR A 2 -7.50 1.32 -15.41
CA TYR A 2 -7.65 0.16 -14.55
C TYR A 2 -8.67 -0.77 -15.20
N ILE A 3 -8.20 -1.80 -15.83
CA ILE A 3 -9.08 -2.83 -16.40
C ILE A 3 -9.32 -3.83 -15.27
N ASP A 4 -10.54 -3.84 -14.74
CA ASP A 4 -11.01 -4.88 -13.81
C ASP A 4 -11.15 -6.20 -14.57
N TYR A 5 -10.05 -6.94 -14.58
CA TYR A 5 -9.95 -8.20 -15.30
C TYR A 5 -10.75 -9.35 -14.64
N GLU A 6 -11.26 -9.19 -13.42
CA GLU A 6 -12.21 -10.16 -12.83
C GLU A 6 -13.59 -10.03 -13.48
N LYS A 7 -14.06 -8.82 -13.75
CA LYS A 7 -15.26 -8.61 -14.55
C LYS A 7 -15.09 -9.16 -15.97
N ILE A 8 -13.92 -8.95 -16.57
CA ILE A 8 -13.61 -9.49 -17.89
C ILE A 8 -13.51 -11.02 -17.86
N GLY A 9 -12.96 -11.64 -16.81
CA GLY A 9 -12.86 -13.09 -16.67
C GLY A 9 -14.22 -13.79 -16.60
N LYS A 10 -15.24 -13.15 -16.05
CA LYS A 10 -16.62 -13.67 -16.03
C LYS A 10 -17.35 -13.54 -17.38
N ILE A 11 -16.96 -12.56 -18.19
CA ILE A 11 -17.57 -12.28 -19.50
C ILE A 11 -16.91 -13.09 -20.62
N LEU A 12 -15.66 -13.53 -20.41
CA LEU A 12 -14.86 -14.19 -21.41
C LEU A 12 -14.87 -15.70 -21.20
N GLY A 13 -15.53 -16.45 -22.09
CA GLY A 13 -15.56 -17.91 -22.07
C GLY A 13 -14.20 -18.60 -21.89
N PHE A 14 -14.19 -19.90 -21.62
CA PHE A 14 -13.11 -20.76 -21.12
C PHE A 14 -11.69 -20.49 -21.70
N GLY A 15 -11.54 -20.17 -22.97
CA GLY A 15 -10.24 -19.90 -23.61
C GLY A 15 -9.56 -18.62 -23.08
N LYS A 16 -10.31 -17.56 -22.80
CA LYS A 16 -9.77 -16.29 -22.32
C LYS A 16 -9.37 -16.38 -20.83
N LYS A 17 -10.03 -17.19 -20.00
CA LYS A 17 -9.66 -17.49 -18.63
C LYS A 17 -8.30 -18.23 -18.58
N PHE A 18 -8.05 -19.12 -19.52
CA PHE A 18 -6.75 -19.83 -19.65
C PHE A 18 -5.60 -18.86 -19.96
N PHE A 19 -5.78 -17.97 -20.95
CA PHE A 19 -4.76 -16.95 -21.27
C PHE A 19 -4.54 -15.95 -20.14
N TYR A 20 -5.57 -15.57 -19.44
CA TYR A 20 -5.51 -14.70 -18.26
C TYR A 20 -4.66 -15.35 -17.14
N ASN A 21 -4.96 -16.58 -16.77
CA ASN A 21 -4.22 -17.32 -15.74
C ASN A 21 -2.75 -17.55 -16.14
N LYS A 22 -2.48 -17.84 -17.42
CA LYS A 22 -1.11 -17.97 -17.96
C LYS A 22 -0.33 -16.66 -17.79
N LYS A 23 -0.95 -15.51 -18.09
CA LYS A 23 -0.32 -14.19 -17.95
C LYS A 23 -0.04 -13.83 -16.48
N ILE A 24 -0.98 -14.15 -15.57
CA ILE A 24 -0.74 -13.98 -14.13
C ILE A 24 0.46 -14.82 -13.70
N LYS A 25 0.51 -16.08 -14.06
CA LYS A 25 1.63 -16.98 -13.73
C LYS A 25 2.96 -16.44 -14.26
N GLN A 26 3.01 -15.99 -15.50
CA GLN A 26 4.21 -15.39 -16.10
C GLN A 26 4.68 -14.16 -15.33
N ASN A 27 3.76 -13.27 -14.92
CA ASN A 27 4.09 -12.11 -14.12
C ASN A 27 4.61 -12.51 -12.72
N LEU A 28 4.01 -13.50 -12.09
CA LEU A 28 4.46 -13.99 -10.79
C LEU A 28 5.87 -14.59 -10.87
N ASP A 29 6.15 -15.40 -11.88
CA ASP A 29 7.48 -15.98 -12.09
C ASP A 29 8.53 -14.89 -12.39
N TYR A 30 8.15 -13.88 -13.17
CA TYR A 30 8.99 -12.71 -13.44
C TYR A 30 9.29 -11.94 -12.15
N ILE A 31 8.27 -11.63 -11.35
CA ILE A 31 8.42 -10.91 -10.08
C ILE A 31 9.27 -11.70 -9.09
N LYS A 32 9.02 -13.00 -8.93
CA LYS A 32 9.82 -13.86 -8.02
C LYS A 32 11.29 -13.86 -8.38
N ARG A 33 11.62 -13.94 -9.70
CA ARG A 33 13.01 -13.84 -10.17
C ARG A 33 13.64 -12.49 -9.86
N ASN A 34 12.92 -11.39 -10.09
CA ASN A 34 13.39 -10.05 -9.77
C ASN A 34 13.61 -9.87 -8.27
N GLN A 35 12.62 -10.24 -7.45
CA GLN A 35 12.71 -10.15 -5.99
C GLN A 35 13.91 -10.94 -5.43
N LYS A 36 14.19 -12.12 -6.00
CA LYS A 36 15.39 -12.90 -5.63
C LYS A 36 16.69 -12.14 -5.93
N LYS A 37 16.79 -11.51 -7.13
CA LYS A 37 17.95 -10.69 -7.52
C LYS A 37 18.10 -9.46 -6.63
N VAL A 38 16.99 -8.73 -6.39
CA VAL A 38 17.00 -7.54 -5.54
C VAL A 38 17.38 -7.91 -4.11
N LYS A 39 16.78 -8.95 -3.54
CA LYS A 39 17.14 -9.43 -2.19
C LYS A 39 18.63 -9.77 -2.08
N ALA A 40 19.21 -10.45 -3.07
CA ALA A 40 20.64 -10.76 -3.10
C ALA A 40 21.50 -9.48 -3.13
N LYS A 41 21.12 -8.49 -3.94
CA LYS A 41 21.79 -7.19 -4.02
C LYS A 41 21.71 -6.42 -2.68
N LEU A 42 20.56 -6.45 -2.01
CA LEU A 42 20.36 -5.71 -0.77
C LEU A 42 21.08 -6.35 0.42
N LYS A 43 21.33 -7.66 0.40
CA LYS A 43 22.02 -8.38 1.49
C LYS A 43 23.41 -7.82 1.82
N GLY A 44 24.10 -7.23 0.84
CA GLY A 44 25.41 -6.61 1.02
C GLY A 44 25.38 -5.11 1.33
N LYS A 45 24.20 -4.48 1.40
CA LYS A 45 24.08 -3.06 1.70
C LYS A 45 24.05 -2.83 3.21
N THR A 46 24.84 -1.86 3.67
CA THR A 46 24.81 -1.36 5.05
C THR A 46 23.75 -0.27 5.24
N HIS A 47 23.30 0.33 4.15
CA HIS A 47 22.32 1.42 4.16
C HIS A 47 21.24 1.23 3.08
N LEU A 48 19.98 1.45 3.43
CA LEU A 48 18.82 1.26 2.56
C LEU A 48 17.97 2.52 2.45
N ASN A 49 17.58 2.87 1.22
CA ASN A 49 16.60 3.91 0.94
C ASN A 49 15.19 3.31 0.96
N ILE A 50 14.34 3.81 1.84
CA ILE A 50 12.98 3.32 2.05
C ILE A 50 11.97 4.36 1.54
N ALA A 51 11.15 4.01 0.57
CA ALA A 51 10.08 4.88 0.08
C ALA A 51 8.73 4.46 0.63
N PHE A 52 8.00 5.39 1.23
CA PHE A 52 6.58 5.21 1.54
C PHE A 52 5.75 5.81 0.41
N TYR A 53 4.95 4.97 -0.24
CA TYR A 53 4.00 5.37 -1.27
C TYR A 53 2.77 5.99 -0.62
N VAL A 54 2.53 7.28 -0.85
CA VAL A 54 1.43 8.02 -0.23
C VAL A 54 0.73 8.89 -1.26
N TYR A 55 -0.60 8.82 -1.34
CA TYR A 55 -1.40 9.73 -2.12
C TYR A 55 -2.36 10.59 -1.27
N ASP A 56 -2.52 10.24 0.02
CA ASP A 56 -3.46 10.91 0.93
C ASP A 56 -2.91 10.85 2.36
N SER A 57 -2.69 12.03 2.97
CA SER A 57 -2.17 12.13 4.33
C SER A 57 -3.12 11.55 5.39
N ALA A 58 -4.44 11.52 5.14
CA ALA A 58 -5.41 10.91 6.06
C ALA A 58 -5.21 9.39 6.18
N LYS A 59 -4.61 8.76 5.17
CA LYS A 59 -4.28 7.33 5.15
C LYS A 59 -2.89 7.01 5.69
N TRP A 60 -2.17 8.00 6.22
CA TRP A 60 -0.86 7.79 6.81
C TRP A 60 -0.96 7.14 8.19
N LYS A 61 -0.43 5.91 8.34
CA LYS A 61 -0.46 5.14 9.58
C LYS A 61 0.92 4.59 10.01
N CYS A 62 1.97 4.90 9.25
CA CYS A 62 3.32 4.40 9.48
C CYS A 62 4.23 5.42 10.19
N GLN A 63 3.69 6.34 11.02
CA GLN A 63 4.50 7.37 11.68
C GLN A 63 5.58 6.74 12.57
N SER A 64 5.23 5.83 13.46
CA SER A 64 6.17 5.16 14.35
C SER A 64 7.28 4.43 13.60
N VAL A 65 6.93 3.74 12.53
CA VAL A 65 7.89 3.03 11.66
C VAL A 65 8.85 4.01 10.99
N TYR A 66 8.32 5.13 10.47
CA TYR A 66 9.14 6.19 9.87
C TYR A 66 10.12 6.77 10.88
N ASP A 67 9.64 7.11 12.09
CA ASP A 67 10.44 7.72 13.14
C ASP A 67 11.55 6.77 13.65
N LEU A 68 11.26 5.48 13.78
CA LEU A 68 12.26 4.47 14.12
C LEU A 68 13.32 4.35 13.02
N MET A 69 12.92 4.32 11.75
CA MET A 69 13.85 4.26 10.62
C MET A 69 14.72 5.51 10.53
N THR A 70 14.19 6.69 10.88
CA THR A 70 14.96 7.94 10.88
C THR A 70 16.06 7.96 11.95
N LYS A 71 15.85 7.24 13.06
CA LYS A 71 16.84 7.12 14.16
C LYS A 71 17.91 6.05 13.92
N ASP A 72 17.73 5.22 12.92
CA ASP A 72 18.63 4.10 12.60
C ASP A 72 19.41 4.42 11.32
N GLU A 73 20.72 4.58 11.44
CA GLU A 73 21.65 4.93 10.32
C GLU A 73 21.64 3.93 9.17
N ARG A 74 21.07 2.74 9.36
CA ARG A 74 20.88 1.77 8.28
C ARG A 74 19.80 2.16 7.29
N PHE A 75 18.95 3.14 7.61
CA PHE A 75 17.81 3.52 6.79
C PHE A 75 17.75 5.03 6.52
N THR A 76 17.32 5.38 5.32
CA THR A 76 16.82 6.73 5.01
C THR A 76 15.40 6.60 4.47
N PRO A 77 14.39 6.94 5.29
CA PRO A 77 13.00 6.94 4.86
C PRO A 77 12.65 8.20 4.08
N TYR A 78 11.83 8.04 3.04
CA TYR A 78 11.28 9.09 2.18
C TYR A 78 9.78 8.91 2.03
N ILE A 79 9.03 10.00 2.06
CA ILE A 79 7.63 10.03 1.68
C ILE A 79 7.55 10.40 0.20
N PHE A 80 7.11 9.49 -0.66
CA PHE A 80 6.85 9.76 -2.06
C PHE A 80 5.37 10.08 -2.26
N VAL A 81 5.07 11.38 -2.35
CA VAL A 81 3.72 11.86 -2.56
C VAL A 81 3.38 11.78 -4.05
N THR A 82 2.34 11.03 -4.34
CA THR A 82 1.85 10.79 -5.69
C THR A 82 0.35 11.09 -5.79
N LYS A 83 -0.24 10.86 -6.97
CA LYS A 83 -1.68 10.93 -7.23
C LYS A 83 -2.30 9.55 -7.12
N CYS A 84 -3.52 9.47 -6.60
CA CYS A 84 -4.34 8.28 -6.76
C CYS A 84 -4.75 8.15 -8.24
N ASN A 85 -4.45 7.01 -8.89
CA ASN A 85 -4.80 6.77 -10.29
C ASN A 85 -6.29 6.38 -10.46
N ALA A 86 -7.16 7.02 -9.68
CA ALA A 86 -8.60 6.82 -9.74
C ALA A 86 -9.23 7.62 -10.88
N PRO A 87 -10.27 7.10 -11.57
CA PRO A 87 -11.01 7.87 -12.56
C PRO A 87 -11.74 9.07 -11.92
N LYS A 88 -12.02 10.11 -12.73
CA LYS A 88 -12.61 11.39 -12.27
C LYS A 88 -13.94 11.25 -11.53
N ASN A 89 -14.72 10.23 -11.84
CA ASN A 89 -16.00 9.94 -11.19
C ASN A 89 -15.89 9.04 -9.95
N ASN A 90 -14.67 8.73 -9.51
CA ASN A 90 -14.42 7.92 -8.33
C ASN A 90 -14.19 8.82 -7.12
N PHE A 91 -14.66 8.42 -5.93
CA PHE A 91 -14.49 9.17 -4.68
C PHE A 91 -13.00 9.32 -4.25
N ASN A 92 -12.10 8.48 -4.76
CA ASN A 92 -10.65 8.63 -4.55
C ASN A 92 -9.97 9.54 -5.58
N TYR A 93 -10.72 10.16 -6.50
CA TYR A 93 -10.15 11.11 -7.46
C TYR A 93 -9.53 12.29 -6.73
N GLN A 94 -8.33 12.66 -7.15
CA GLN A 94 -7.56 13.76 -6.56
C GLN A 94 -7.28 14.84 -7.59
N THR A 95 -7.37 16.09 -7.13
CA THR A 95 -6.89 17.26 -7.84
C THR A 95 -5.41 17.50 -7.52
N ILE A 96 -4.76 18.37 -8.28
CA ILE A 96 -3.40 18.84 -7.98
C ILE A 96 -3.32 19.46 -6.58
N ASN A 97 -4.39 20.15 -6.15
CA ASN A 97 -4.45 20.76 -4.82
C ASN A 97 -4.42 19.72 -3.69
N ASP A 98 -5.05 18.56 -3.86
CA ASP A 98 -5.04 17.50 -2.87
C ASP A 98 -3.65 16.87 -2.73
N ILE A 99 -2.92 16.76 -3.85
CA ILE A 99 -1.54 16.29 -3.85
C ILE A 99 -0.64 17.29 -3.11
N LYS A 100 -0.80 18.60 -3.37
CA LYS A 100 -0.05 19.65 -2.67
C LYS A 100 -0.33 19.65 -1.16
N LYS A 101 -1.60 19.56 -0.75
CA LYS A 101 -1.99 19.45 0.68
C LYS A 101 -1.31 18.24 1.35
N THR A 102 -1.28 17.11 0.66
CA THR A 102 -0.61 15.90 1.16
C THR A 102 0.89 16.14 1.32
N TYR A 103 1.55 16.75 0.36
CA TYR A 103 2.97 17.10 0.44
C TYR A 103 3.25 18.06 1.60
N ASP A 104 2.49 19.15 1.70
CA ASP A 104 2.65 20.19 2.72
C ASP A 104 2.45 19.62 4.14
N PHE A 105 1.53 18.68 4.31
CA PHE A 105 1.34 17.97 5.57
C PHE A 105 2.63 17.27 6.04
N PHE A 106 3.30 16.52 5.18
CA PHE A 106 4.55 15.84 5.55
C PHE A 106 5.72 16.82 5.67
N LYS A 107 5.77 17.84 4.82
CA LYS A 107 6.79 18.89 4.87
C LYS A 107 6.73 19.66 6.18
N SER A 108 5.53 20.03 6.65
CA SER A 108 5.34 20.73 7.93
C SER A 108 5.78 19.93 9.15
N LYS A 109 5.82 18.60 9.03
CA LYS A 109 6.35 17.68 10.07
C LYS A 109 7.86 17.47 9.99
N GLY A 110 8.57 18.15 9.09
CA GLY A 110 10.02 17.99 8.91
C GLY A 110 10.41 16.64 8.27
N MET A 111 9.46 15.93 7.66
CA MET A 111 9.73 14.64 7.05
C MET A 111 10.41 14.80 5.68
N ASN A 112 11.16 13.78 5.28
CA ASN A 112 11.81 13.69 3.96
C ASN A 112 10.76 13.41 2.89
N VAL A 113 10.21 14.46 2.27
CA VAL A 113 9.10 14.35 1.32
C VAL A 113 9.51 14.78 -0.09
N GLN A 114 9.06 14.03 -1.09
CA GLN A 114 9.29 14.33 -2.50
C GLN A 114 8.00 14.07 -3.30
N TYR A 115 7.80 14.85 -4.36
CA TYR A 115 6.75 14.56 -5.32
C TYR A 115 7.18 13.40 -6.23
N ALA A 116 6.35 12.35 -6.27
CA ALA A 116 6.40 11.29 -7.27
C ALA A 116 5.32 11.50 -8.35
N TYR A 117 4.89 12.74 -8.50
CA TYR A 117 3.95 13.22 -9.49
C TYR A 117 4.39 14.59 -10.00
N ASP A 118 4.48 14.72 -11.32
CA ASP A 118 4.79 15.98 -11.99
C ASP A 118 3.52 16.83 -12.05
N LEU A 119 3.47 17.87 -11.22
CA LEU A 119 2.30 18.74 -11.05
C LEU A 119 2.06 19.63 -12.28
N GLU A 120 3.11 19.96 -13.03
CA GLU A 120 3.03 20.83 -14.20
C GLU A 120 2.52 20.07 -15.43
N ASN A 121 3.01 18.85 -15.62
CA ASN A 121 2.68 18.04 -16.77
C ASN A 121 1.55 17.02 -16.51
N ASP A 122 0.95 17.00 -15.28
CA ASP A 122 -0.08 16.07 -14.83
C ASP A 122 0.31 14.59 -15.09
N LYS A 123 1.54 14.20 -14.69
CA LYS A 123 2.11 12.88 -14.99
C LYS A 123 2.73 12.19 -13.77
N PHE A 124 2.57 10.88 -13.69
CA PHE A 124 3.28 10.07 -12.71
C PHE A 124 4.78 10.01 -13.00
N ILE A 125 5.60 10.21 -11.96
CA ILE A 125 7.03 9.99 -12.05
C ILE A 125 7.30 8.53 -11.68
N PRO A 126 7.88 7.72 -12.58
CA PRO A 126 8.23 6.34 -12.26
C PRO A 126 9.20 6.28 -11.07
N PHE A 127 8.96 5.38 -10.11
CA PHE A 127 9.85 5.27 -8.94
C PHE A 127 11.29 4.89 -9.31
N GLU A 128 11.49 4.29 -10.46
CA GLU A 128 12.83 4.03 -10.99
C GLU A 128 13.64 5.31 -11.26
N LYS A 129 12.95 6.44 -11.51
CA LYS A 129 13.54 7.75 -11.80
C LYS A 129 13.68 8.64 -10.56
N MET A 130 13.17 8.21 -9.41
CA MET A 130 13.31 8.98 -8.17
C MET A 130 14.76 8.97 -7.67
N SER A 131 15.16 10.05 -7.01
CA SER A 131 16.48 10.20 -6.41
C SER A 131 16.33 10.58 -4.92
N PRO A 132 16.81 9.73 -4.00
CA PRO A 132 17.47 8.46 -4.28
C PRO A 132 16.48 7.39 -4.78
N LYS A 133 17.01 6.44 -5.56
CA LYS A 133 16.24 5.28 -5.99
C LYS A 133 15.93 4.38 -4.79
N PRO A 134 14.68 4.02 -4.54
CA PRO A 134 14.33 3.22 -3.36
C PRO A 134 14.84 1.77 -3.48
N ASP A 135 15.29 1.22 -2.36
CA ASP A 135 15.61 -0.20 -2.17
C ASP A 135 14.39 -0.99 -1.69
N ILE A 136 13.54 -0.33 -0.92
CA ILE A 136 12.28 -0.87 -0.39
C ILE A 136 11.18 0.16 -0.64
N ILE A 137 10.00 -0.32 -1.02
CA ILE A 137 8.80 0.52 -1.18
C ILE A 137 7.70 -0.05 -0.29
N ILE A 138 7.16 0.80 0.58
CA ILE A 138 6.07 0.46 1.50
C ILE A 138 4.79 1.11 0.99
N TYR A 139 3.78 0.28 0.67
CA TYR A 139 2.44 0.71 0.29
C TYR A 139 1.51 0.58 1.49
N GLN A 140 0.55 1.50 1.61
CA GLN A 140 -0.48 1.43 2.66
C GLN A 140 -1.88 1.13 2.10
N HIS A 141 -2.02 1.09 0.77
CA HIS A 141 -3.28 0.77 0.09
C HIS A 141 -3.01 0.06 -1.24
N PRO A 142 -3.90 -0.87 -1.67
CA PRO A 142 -3.70 -1.68 -2.86
C PRO A 142 -4.41 -1.13 -4.11
N TRP A 143 -5.25 -0.08 -3.95
CA TRP A 143 -6.13 0.41 -5.01
C TRP A 143 -5.51 1.54 -5.80
N TYR A 144 -5.82 1.58 -7.12
CA TYR A 144 -5.46 2.67 -8.03
C TYR A 144 -3.97 3.04 -8.03
N VAL A 145 -3.11 2.05 -7.78
CA VAL A 145 -1.67 2.23 -7.90
C VAL A 145 -1.31 2.31 -9.39
N GLU A 146 -0.63 3.38 -9.80
CA GLU A 146 -0.19 3.54 -11.19
C GLU A 146 0.85 2.47 -11.56
N THR A 147 0.85 2.03 -12.83
CA THR A 147 1.63 0.89 -13.29
C THR A 147 3.13 1.05 -13.05
N THR A 148 3.70 2.24 -13.34
CA THR A 148 5.14 2.49 -13.20
C THR A 148 5.59 2.65 -11.75
N GLN A 149 4.64 2.86 -10.84
CA GLN A 149 4.83 2.91 -9.41
C GLN A 149 4.35 1.63 -8.70
N GLY A 150 3.82 0.67 -9.47
CA GLY A 150 3.24 -0.56 -8.95
C GLY A 150 4.25 -1.69 -8.74
N PRO A 151 3.87 -2.75 -7.96
CA PRO A 151 4.77 -3.81 -7.53
C PRO A 151 5.45 -4.56 -8.68
N VAL A 152 4.79 -4.71 -9.85
CA VAL A 152 5.35 -5.44 -11.00
C VAL A 152 6.60 -4.74 -11.53
N ILE A 153 6.49 -3.43 -11.78
CA ILE A 153 7.62 -2.64 -12.31
C ILE A 153 8.67 -2.44 -11.22
N CYS A 154 8.24 -2.09 -10.02
CA CYS A 154 9.15 -1.86 -8.89
C CYS A 154 9.95 -3.10 -8.49
N SER A 155 9.43 -4.31 -8.73
CA SER A 155 10.17 -5.57 -8.45
C SER A 155 11.52 -5.68 -9.15
N LYS A 156 11.77 -4.89 -10.21
CA LYS A 156 13.06 -4.86 -10.93
C LYS A 156 14.21 -4.30 -10.09
N PHE A 157 13.91 -3.43 -9.14
CA PHE A 157 14.93 -2.66 -8.41
C PHE A 157 14.68 -2.55 -6.90
N ALA A 158 13.46 -2.79 -6.42
CA ALA A 158 13.08 -2.67 -5.02
C ALA A 158 12.29 -3.88 -4.53
N LEU A 159 12.34 -4.17 -3.23
CA LEU A 159 11.37 -5.04 -2.56
C LEU A 159 10.13 -4.23 -2.18
N THR A 160 8.96 -4.80 -2.40
CA THR A 160 7.67 -4.12 -2.18
C THR A 160 6.95 -4.72 -0.99
N TYR A 161 6.65 -3.89 0.00
CA TYR A 161 5.96 -4.27 1.23
C TYR A 161 4.57 -3.63 1.26
N TYR A 162 3.62 -4.32 1.87
CA TYR A 162 2.29 -3.78 2.12
C TYR A 162 2.02 -3.76 3.62
N VAL A 163 1.73 -2.58 4.13
CA VAL A 163 1.29 -2.30 5.51
C VAL A 163 -0.04 -1.56 5.38
N PRO A 164 -1.18 -2.21 5.58
CA PRO A 164 -2.49 -1.58 5.40
C PRO A 164 -2.64 -0.31 6.24
N TYR A 165 -3.35 0.69 5.72
CA TYR A 165 -3.67 1.91 6.49
C TYR A 165 -4.82 1.72 7.50
N TYR A 166 -5.41 0.53 7.53
CA TYR A 166 -6.53 0.17 8.40
C TYR A 166 -6.38 -1.27 8.89
N ILE A 167 -7.05 -1.56 9.99
CA ILE A 167 -7.20 -2.91 10.51
C ILE A 167 -8.57 -3.40 10.04
N SER A 168 -8.59 -4.46 9.23
CA SER A 168 -9.83 -5.04 8.72
C SER A 168 -10.20 -6.27 9.53
N ASP A 169 -11.47 -6.37 9.89
CA ASP A 169 -12.12 -7.55 10.45
C ASP A 169 -12.98 -8.30 9.40
N ILE A 170 -12.95 -7.84 8.16
CA ILE A 170 -13.79 -8.35 7.07
C ILE A 170 -13.06 -9.46 6.32
N ASP A 171 -13.66 -10.66 6.26
CA ASP A 171 -13.19 -11.74 5.40
C ASP A 171 -13.70 -11.56 3.96
N ASN A 172 -13.06 -10.67 3.22
CA ASN A 172 -13.35 -10.43 1.82
C ASN A 172 -12.06 -10.48 1.00
N PRO A 173 -11.98 -11.27 -0.10
CA PRO A 173 -10.81 -11.36 -0.97
C PRO A 173 -10.26 -10.03 -1.49
N ILE A 174 -11.07 -8.98 -1.53
CA ILE A 174 -10.64 -7.63 -1.89
C ILE A 174 -9.59 -7.07 -0.90
N GLU A 175 -9.60 -7.55 0.34
CA GLU A 175 -8.71 -7.11 1.41
C GLU A 175 -7.32 -7.76 1.30
N TYR A 176 -7.22 -8.97 0.75
CA TYR A 176 -6.00 -9.78 0.83
C TYR A 176 -5.56 -10.49 -0.45
N ASP A 177 -6.42 -10.65 -1.47
CA ASP A 177 -6.08 -11.43 -2.68
C ASP A 177 -6.27 -10.71 -4.02
N LEU A 178 -6.24 -9.37 -4.03
CA LEU A 178 -6.13 -8.60 -5.28
C LEU A 178 -4.80 -8.94 -5.99
N ARG A 179 -4.72 -8.66 -7.30
CA ARG A 179 -3.46 -8.80 -8.05
C ARG A 179 -2.30 -8.03 -7.40
N PHE A 180 -2.59 -6.88 -6.80
CA PHE A 180 -1.61 -6.12 -6.03
C PHE A 180 -0.98 -7.00 -4.94
N HIS A 181 -1.79 -7.66 -4.11
CA HIS A 181 -1.33 -8.54 -3.02
C HIS A 181 -0.50 -9.71 -3.54
N ARG A 182 -0.88 -10.29 -4.70
CA ARG A 182 -0.12 -11.38 -5.34
C ARG A 182 1.27 -10.95 -5.80
N TYR A 183 1.46 -9.64 -6.09
CA TYR A 183 2.69 -9.10 -6.69
C TYR A 183 3.65 -8.46 -5.70
N ILE A 184 3.22 -8.12 -4.47
CA ILE A 184 4.12 -7.62 -3.42
C ILE A 184 5.06 -8.70 -2.90
N TYR A 185 6.14 -8.28 -2.24
CA TYR A 185 7.11 -9.19 -1.64
C TYR A 185 6.64 -9.71 -0.27
N ARG A 186 6.14 -8.82 0.61
CA ARG A 186 5.60 -9.15 1.93
C ARG A 186 4.36 -8.33 2.23
N TYR A 187 3.43 -8.94 2.97
CA TYR A 187 2.22 -8.34 3.46
C TYR A 187 2.19 -8.46 4.98
N TYR A 188 2.21 -7.33 5.66
CA TYR A 188 2.16 -7.27 7.11
C TYR A 188 0.71 -7.25 7.59
N VAL A 189 0.41 -8.12 8.53
CA VAL A 189 -0.91 -8.24 9.17
C VAL A 189 -0.78 -8.02 10.68
N PRO A 190 -1.83 -7.51 11.35
CA PRO A 190 -1.74 -7.15 12.76
C PRO A 190 -1.54 -8.34 13.69
N ASP A 191 -2.14 -9.49 13.40
CA ASP A 191 -2.13 -10.63 14.32
C ASP A 191 -2.27 -11.99 13.60
N GLU A 192 -2.14 -13.06 14.37
CA GLU A 192 -2.26 -14.44 13.88
C GLU A 192 -3.71 -14.82 13.51
N ILE A 193 -4.73 -14.14 14.04
CA ILE A 193 -6.14 -14.40 13.70
C ILE A 193 -6.38 -13.97 12.27
N ILE A 194 -5.99 -12.74 11.92
CA ILE A 194 -6.09 -12.21 10.55
C ILE A 194 -5.28 -13.07 9.58
N LYS A 195 -4.06 -13.46 9.94
CA LYS A 195 -3.24 -14.34 9.12
C LYS A 195 -3.93 -15.69 8.87
N LYS A 196 -4.49 -16.30 9.91
CA LYS A 196 -5.22 -17.57 9.81
C LYS A 196 -6.46 -17.47 8.93
N ASN A 197 -7.17 -16.34 8.97
CA ASN A 197 -8.36 -16.11 8.16
C ASN A 197 -8.01 -15.86 6.68
N TYR A 198 -6.96 -15.09 6.39
CA TYR A 198 -6.57 -14.74 5.03
C TYR A 198 -5.85 -15.87 4.29
N ALA A 199 -4.90 -16.54 4.96
CA ALA A 199 -4.00 -17.50 4.34
C ALA A 199 -4.69 -18.58 3.51
N PRO A 200 -5.76 -19.25 3.97
CA PRO A 200 -6.42 -20.32 3.19
C PRO A 200 -7.00 -19.84 1.86
N ASN A 201 -7.41 -18.57 1.81
CA ASN A 201 -8.12 -17.97 0.68
C ASN A 201 -7.20 -17.20 -0.28
N MET A 202 -5.96 -16.91 0.13
CA MET A 202 -4.97 -16.24 -0.72
C MET A 202 -4.42 -17.17 -1.80
N TYR A 203 -4.02 -16.59 -2.94
CA TYR A 203 -3.37 -17.30 -4.05
C TYR A 203 -2.14 -18.10 -3.62
N ASP A 204 -1.31 -17.52 -2.74
CA ASP A 204 -0.06 -18.12 -2.23
C ASP A 204 -0.20 -18.78 -0.86
N LYS A 205 -1.44 -19.00 -0.41
CA LYS A 205 -1.73 -19.65 0.88
C LYS A 205 -1.05 -18.95 2.08
N GLY A 206 -0.90 -17.63 1.98
CA GLY A 206 -0.35 -16.81 3.05
C GLY A 206 1.18 -16.82 3.18
N GLU A 207 1.91 -17.35 2.19
CA GLU A 207 3.40 -17.38 2.19
C GLU A 207 4.03 -16.00 2.43
N LYS A 208 3.35 -14.94 1.99
CA LYS A 208 3.82 -13.55 2.13
C LYS A 208 3.39 -12.87 3.42
N LEU A 209 2.47 -13.46 4.17
CA LEU A 209 1.94 -12.84 5.38
C LEU A 209 2.97 -12.87 6.51
N ILE A 210 3.18 -11.69 7.12
CA ILE A 210 4.02 -11.53 8.30
C ILE A 210 3.19 -10.85 9.39
N VAL A 211 3.10 -11.48 10.54
CA VAL A 211 2.49 -10.86 11.72
C VAL A 211 3.51 -9.92 12.36
N ALA A 212 3.13 -8.65 12.53
CA ALA A 212 4.02 -7.62 13.06
C ALA A 212 3.31 -6.54 13.89
N GLY A 213 2.05 -6.75 14.25
CA GLY A 213 1.25 -5.67 14.81
C GLY A 213 0.77 -4.69 13.73
N HIS A 214 0.21 -3.57 14.17
CA HIS A 214 -0.21 -2.50 13.27
C HIS A 214 0.31 -1.15 13.77
N PRO A 215 1.05 -0.38 12.95
CA PRO A 215 1.74 0.84 13.41
C PRO A 215 0.83 1.91 14.02
N GLN A 216 -0.45 1.91 13.66
CA GLN A 216 -1.42 2.84 14.24
C GLN A 216 -1.65 2.59 15.75
N LEU A 217 -1.41 1.36 16.22
CA LEU A 217 -1.62 0.98 17.61
C LEU A 217 -0.44 1.38 18.51
N ASP A 218 0.72 1.67 17.93
CA ASP A 218 1.92 2.07 18.69
C ASP A 218 1.68 3.34 19.50
N PHE A 219 0.80 4.23 19.01
CA PHE A 219 0.39 5.44 19.75
C PHE A 219 -0.20 5.14 21.14
N TYR A 220 -0.88 4.01 21.29
CA TYR A 220 -1.51 3.63 22.56
C TYR A 220 -0.58 2.93 23.55
N LEU A 221 0.62 2.51 23.11
CA LEU A 221 1.60 1.84 23.96
C LEU A 221 2.26 2.81 24.96
N ASP A 222 2.36 4.08 24.59
CA ASP A 222 3.01 5.12 25.40
C ASP A 222 2.02 5.90 26.29
N ASP A 223 0.71 5.77 26.03
CA ASP A 223 -0.34 6.51 26.77
C ASP A 223 -0.71 5.75 28.06
N LYS A 224 -0.06 6.13 29.15
CA LYS A 224 -0.36 5.63 30.52
C LYS A 224 -1.30 6.57 31.29
N THR A 225 -1.91 7.55 30.63
CA THR A 225 -2.79 8.49 31.32
C THR A 225 -4.14 7.84 31.62
N GLU A 226 -4.46 7.67 32.89
CA GLU A 226 -5.81 7.40 33.37
C GLU A 226 -6.65 8.68 33.19
N ASN A 227 -7.19 8.85 32.00
CA ASN A 227 -8.12 9.94 31.74
C ASN A 227 -9.54 9.52 32.09
N GLU A 228 -10.25 10.35 32.89
CA GLU A 228 -11.69 10.21 33.04
C GLU A 228 -12.37 10.23 31.67
N ARG A 229 -13.15 9.20 31.36
CA ARG A 229 -13.93 9.12 30.13
C ARG A 229 -15.07 10.11 30.15
N LYS A 230 -14.91 11.25 29.50
CA LYS A 230 -15.92 12.34 29.48
C LYS A 230 -16.87 12.27 28.30
N TYR A 231 -16.52 11.49 27.26
CA TYR A 231 -17.25 11.49 25.98
C TYR A 231 -17.48 10.07 25.47
N VAL A 232 -18.62 9.89 24.82
CA VAL A 232 -18.92 8.73 23.98
C VAL A 232 -18.88 9.23 22.54
N ILE A 233 -18.00 8.64 21.70
CA ILE A 233 -17.89 8.98 20.28
C ILE A 233 -18.68 7.95 19.50
N TYR A 234 -19.70 8.40 18.75
CA TYR A 234 -20.37 7.61 17.74
C TYR A 234 -19.74 7.93 16.37
N ALA A 235 -18.98 6.98 15.81
CA ALA A 235 -18.28 7.14 14.54
C ALA A 235 -18.72 6.03 13.55
N PRO A 236 -19.90 6.15 12.93
CA PRO A 236 -20.36 5.16 11.96
C PRO A 236 -19.46 5.14 10.73
N HIS A 237 -19.46 4.00 10.03
CA HIS A 237 -18.72 3.85 8.78
C HIS A 237 -19.19 4.90 7.75
N TRP A 238 -18.26 5.42 6.94
CA TRP A 238 -18.54 6.48 5.97
C TRP A 238 -19.66 6.15 4.94
N THR A 239 -19.94 4.87 4.73
CA THR A 239 -21.05 4.41 3.86
C THR A 239 -22.44 4.71 4.41
N VAL A 240 -22.55 5.16 5.66
CA VAL A 240 -23.81 5.57 6.28
C VAL A 240 -24.29 6.94 5.79
N CYS A 241 -23.43 7.71 5.12
CA CYS A 241 -23.76 9.03 4.59
C CYS A 241 -24.42 8.92 3.21
N GLY A 242 -25.65 9.45 3.06
CA GLY A 242 -26.40 9.50 1.79
C GLY A 242 -27.12 8.20 1.44
N ASP A 243 -27.29 7.94 0.15
CA ASP A 243 -28.06 6.79 -0.38
C ASP A 243 -27.41 5.41 -0.12
N ASN A 244 -26.31 5.37 0.60
CA ASN A 244 -25.53 4.17 0.90
C ASN A 244 -25.90 3.51 2.25
N LEU A 245 -27.12 3.69 2.74
CA LEU A 245 -27.64 3.08 3.98
C LEU A 245 -27.60 1.53 4.03
N ARG A 246 -27.17 0.88 2.94
CA ARG A 246 -27.16 -0.59 2.79
C ARG A 246 -26.18 -1.33 3.71
N TYR A 247 -25.28 -0.62 4.39
CA TYR A 247 -24.22 -1.22 5.19
C TYR A 247 -24.24 -0.82 6.67
N SER A 248 -25.34 -0.22 7.14
CA SER A 248 -25.45 0.32 8.52
C SER A 248 -26.28 -0.54 9.47
N THR A 249 -26.60 -1.78 9.09
CA THR A 249 -27.33 -2.72 9.96
C THR A 249 -26.41 -3.80 10.49
#